data_c5c93dfa24cf230d951c501072cb8c31
#
_entry.id   c5c93dfa24cf230d951c501072cb8c31
#
_cell.length_a   1.000
_cell.length_b   1.000
_cell.length_c   1.000
_cell.angle_alpha   90.00
_cell.angle_beta   90.00
_cell.angle_gamma   90.00
#
_symmetry.space_group_name_H-M   'P 1'
#
loop_
_entity.id
_entity.type
_entity.pdbx_description
1 polymer ?
#
loop_
_entity_poly.entity_id
_entity_poly.type
_entity_poly.pdbx_seq_one_letter_code
_entity_poly.pdbx_strand_id
1 'polypeptide(L)'
;MAVPYSLRALDDFQTRSAARHLAQRIASARLDAIRRSTAHGLRFVPESSDYTLTAVADGNGNGVRTTELVSGVDRVLSEPERIGTHFGGVSFGFHEGVPDADGNAAGSLDGVRIGASRLLVMNADGTASSGTLYLRGRGRSQYAVRVLGVTGRVRVLRFDAIRNRWFDV
;
A
#
# COMPACT_ATOMS: atom_id res chain seq x y z
N MET A 1 -24.72 19.05 8.59
CA MET A 1 -24.09 18.92 9.92
C MET A 1 -22.59 19.14 9.79
N ALA A 2 -22.01 20.10 10.52
CA ALA A 2 -20.57 20.32 10.53
C ALA A 2 -19.90 19.18 11.34
N VAL A 3 -19.01 18.41 10.72
CA VAL A 3 -18.16 17.47 11.44
C VAL A 3 -17.24 18.30 12.35
N PRO A 4 -17.18 18.04 13.65
CA PRO A 4 -16.29 18.76 14.56
C PRO A 4 -14.85 18.74 14.06
N TYR A 5 -14.14 19.85 14.21
CA TYR A 5 -12.73 19.99 13.75
C TYR A 5 -11.84 18.87 14.31
N SER A 6 -12.07 18.45 15.54
CA SER A 6 -11.35 17.34 16.20
C SER A 6 -11.49 16.00 15.49
N LEU A 7 -12.67 15.68 14.95
CA LEU A 7 -12.88 14.43 14.21
C LEU A 7 -12.19 14.43 12.85
N ARG A 8 -12.09 15.59 12.19
CA ARG A 8 -11.34 15.72 10.93
C ARG A 8 -9.83 15.59 11.16
N ALA A 9 -9.33 16.19 12.24
CA ALA A 9 -7.92 16.09 12.62
C ALA A 9 -7.54 14.65 12.98
N LEU A 10 -8.41 13.93 13.68
CA LEU A 10 -8.20 12.52 14.03
C LEU A 10 -8.21 11.64 12.77
N ASP A 11 -9.16 11.85 11.86
CA ASP A 11 -9.24 11.12 10.59
C ASP A 11 -7.97 11.29 9.75
N ASP A 12 -7.51 12.55 9.61
CA ASP A 12 -6.26 12.85 8.90
C ASP A 12 -5.04 12.21 9.58
N PHE A 13 -4.95 12.30 10.90
CA PHE A 13 -3.86 11.68 11.67
C PHE A 13 -3.82 10.16 11.50
N GLN A 14 -4.96 9.47 11.61
CA GLN A 14 -5.05 8.02 11.45
C GLN A 14 -4.67 7.60 10.02
N THR A 15 -5.19 8.28 9.01
CA THR A 15 -4.92 7.94 7.61
C THR A 15 -3.46 8.21 7.23
N ARG A 16 -2.89 9.32 7.70
CA ARG A 16 -1.47 9.64 7.52
C ARG A 16 -0.56 8.60 8.20
N SER A 17 -0.89 8.21 9.42
CA SER A 17 -0.14 7.21 10.18
C SER A 17 -0.18 5.85 9.51
N ALA A 18 -1.34 5.45 8.97
CA ALA A 18 -1.50 4.23 8.18
C ALA A 18 -0.63 4.25 6.90
N ALA A 19 -0.62 5.38 6.17
CA ALA A 19 0.21 5.52 4.98
C ALA A 19 1.72 5.44 5.30
N ARG A 20 2.16 6.05 6.40
CA ARG A 20 3.55 5.95 6.87
C ARG A 20 3.91 4.54 7.33
N HIS A 21 3.02 3.87 8.05
CA HIS A 21 3.21 2.47 8.45
C HIS A 21 3.38 1.59 7.21
N LEU A 22 2.51 1.72 6.22
CA LEU A 22 2.61 0.96 4.97
C LEU A 22 3.92 1.25 4.22
N ALA A 23 4.34 2.51 4.13
CA ALA A 23 5.62 2.89 3.54
C ALA A 23 6.82 2.26 4.29
N GLN A 24 6.76 2.18 5.62
CA GLN A 24 7.78 1.50 6.43
C GLN A 24 7.80 -0.01 6.18
N ARG A 25 6.64 -0.66 6.06
CA ARG A 25 6.55 -2.09 5.71
C ARG A 25 7.21 -2.37 4.36
N ILE A 26 6.98 -1.50 3.37
CA ILE A 26 7.60 -1.61 2.04
C ILE A 26 9.12 -1.40 2.12
N ALA A 27 9.56 -0.38 2.85
CA ALA A 27 10.99 -0.11 3.06
C ALA A 27 11.70 -1.27 3.77
N SER A 28 11.07 -1.88 4.76
CA SER A 28 11.60 -3.06 5.46
C SER A 28 11.74 -4.25 4.52
N ALA A 29 10.73 -4.54 3.70
CA ALA A 29 10.79 -5.61 2.71
C ALA A 29 11.94 -5.39 1.69
N ARG A 30 12.17 -4.12 1.28
CA ARG A 30 13.30 -3.76 0.42
C ARG A 30 14.66 -4.01 1.09
N LEU A 31 14.80 -3.61 2.34
CA LEU A 31 16.04 -3.86 3.10
C LEU A 31 16.32 -5.35 3.28
N ASP A 32 15.27 -6.15 3.56
CA ASP A 32 15.39 -7.59 3.68
C ASP A 32 15.77 -8.24 2.35
N ALA A 33 15.20 -7.78 1.23
CA ALA A 33 15.58 -8.26 -0.10
C ALA A 33 17.07 -8.04 -0.40
N ILE A 34 17.57 -6.84 -0.11
CA ILE A 34 19.00 -6.49 -0.33
C ILE A 34 19.91 -7.30 0.61
N ARG A 35 19.59 -7.35 1.92
CA ARG A 35 20.41 -8.03 2.93
C ARG A 35 20.50 -9.53 2.72
N ARG A 36 19.40 -10.15 2.27
CA ARG A 36 19.32 -11.61 2.07
C ARG A 36 19.60 -12.03 0.64
N SER A 37 19.84 -11.08 -0.27
CA SER A 37 20.02 -11.32 -1.70
C SER A 37 18.90 -12.17 -2.31
N THR A 38 17.67 -11.97 -1.85
CA THR A 38 16.48 -12.76 -2.22
C THR A 38 15.27 -11.83 -2.32
N ALA A 39 14.41 -12.01 -3.29
CA ALA A 39 13.23 -11.17 -3.43
C ALA A 39 12.28 -11.29 -2.22
N HIS A 40 11.85 -10.15 -1.70
CA HIS A 40 10.89 -10.03 -0.61
C HIS A 40 9.74 -9.14 -1.06
N GLY A 41 8.59 -9.26 -0.43
CA GLY A 41 7.46 -8.43 -0.83
C GLY A 41 6.30 -8.42 0.15
N LEU A 42 5.24 -7.75 -0.30
CA LEU A 42 3.96 -7.72 0.37
C LEU A 42 2.90 -8.25 -0.59
N ARG A 43 2.14 -9.24 -0.14
CA ARG A 43 0.96 -9.75 -0.83
C ARG A 43 -0.28 -9.09 -0.27
N PHE A 44 -1.14 -8.58 -1.14
CA PHE A 44 -2.43 -7.98 -0.79
C PHE A 44 -3.54 -8.95 -1.21
N VAL A 45 -4.33 -9.40 -0.25
CA VAL A 45 -5.43 -10.33 -0.48
C VAL A 45 -6.74 -9.60 -0.23
N PRO A 46 -7.66 -9.55 -1.21
CA PRO A 46 -8.99 -8.96 -1.01
C PRO A 46 -9.73 -9.72 0.09
N GLU A 47 -10.32 -8.99 1.01
CA GLU A 47 -11.15 -9.54 2.07
C GLU A 47 -12.35 -8.63 2.34
N SER A 48 -13.54 -9.09 1.98
CA SER A 48 -14.78 -8.28 2.03
C SER A 48 -14.64 -6.99 1.21
N SER A 49 -14.64 -5.83 1.85
CA SER A 49 -14.53 -4.51 1.20
C SER A 49 -13.13 -3.87 1.36
N ASP A 50 -12.15 -4.62 1.84
CA ASP A 50 -10.80 -4.15 2.14
C ASP A 50 -9.76 -5.20 1.73
N TYR A 51 -8.52 -5.06 2.23
CA TYR A 51 -7.41 -5.96 1.97
C TYR A 51 -6.70 -6.34 3.27
N THR A 52 -6.21 -7.59 3.31
CA THR A 52 -5.15 -7.98 4.22
C THR A 52 -3.81 -7.97 3.49
N LEU A 53 -2.76 -7.61 4.20
CA LEU A 53 -1.39 -7.65 3.70
C LEU A 53 -0.56 -8.66 4.48
N THR A 54 0.32 -9.36 3.77
CA THR A 54 1.18 -10.40 4.33
C THR A 54 2.59 -10.24 3.76
N ALA A 55 3.61 -10.31 4.60
CA ALA A 55 4.99 -10.32 4.14
C ALA A 55 5.35 -11.69 3.53
N VAL A 56 6.05 -11.68 2.41
CA VAL A 56 6.42 -12.86 1.64
C VAL A 56 7.88 -12.80 1.19
N ALA A 57 8.47 -13.97 0.91
CA ALA A 57 9.82 -14.07 0.36
C ALA A 57 9.92 -15.19 -0.65
N ASP A 58 10.74 -14.97 -1.65
CA ASP A 58 11.15 -15.96 -2.64
C ASP A 58 11.88 -17.13 -1.97
N GLY A 59 11.51 -18.34 -2.33
CA GLY A 59 12.08 -19.56 -1.78
C GLY A 59 13.08 -20.27 -2.67
N ASN A 60 13.11 -19.97 -3.97
CA ASN A 60 13.94 -20.70 -4.95
C ASN A 60 14.80 -19.79 -5.85
N GLY A 61 14.77 -18.47 -5.67
CA GLY A 61 15.60 -17.52 -6.41
C GLY A 61 15.03 -17.06 -7.76
N ASN A 62 13.75 -17.34 -8.03
CA ASN A 62 13.10 -16.97 -9.31
C ASN A 62 12.13 -15.79 -9.18
N GLY A 63 12.09 -15.13 -8.01
CA GLY A 63 11.19 -14.07 -7.62
C GLY A 63 9.89 -14.60 -6.99
N VAL A 64 9.22 -13.76 -6.22
CA VAL A 64 7.96 -14.14 -5.53
C VAL A 64 6.82 -14.29 -6.52
N ARG A 65 6.13 -15.45 -6.48
CA ARG A 65 5.00 -15.79 -7.36
C ARG A 65 3.80 -16.31 -6.58
N THR A 66 2.61 -15.90 -7.00
CA THR A 66 1.37 -16.34 -6.35
C THR A 66 1.19 -17.86 -6.34
N THR A 67 1.53 -18.55 -7.44
CA THR A 67 1.48 -20.00 -7.55
C THR A 67 2.44 -20.70 -6.60
N GLU A 68 3.62 -20.13 -6.40
CA GLU A 68 4.65 -20.68 -5.52
C GLU A 68 4.36 -20.39 -4.04
N LEU A 69 3.68 -19.31 -3.72
CA LEU A 69 3.12 -19.08 -2.39
C LEU A 69 2.04 -20.11 -2.03
N VAL A 70 1.21 -20.51 -3.00
CA VAL A 70 0.19 -21.54 -2.79
C VAL A 70 0.81 -22.92 -2.62
N SER A 71 1.83 -23.25 -3.39
CA SER A 71 2.54 -24.55 -3.30
C SER A 71 3.54 -24.63 -2.15
N GLY A 72 3.83 -23.53 -1.45
CA GLY A 72 4.77 -23.45 -0.33
C GLY A 72 6.25 -23.40 -0.75
N VAL A 73 6.54 -23.18 -2.02
CA VAL A 73 7.91 -22.93 -2.53
C VAL A 73 8.36 -21.55 -2.06
N ASP A 74 7.54 -20.53 -2.31
CA ASP A 74 7.71 -19.22 -1.71
C ASP A 74 7.14 -19.18 -0.30
N ARG A 75 7.74 -18.35 0.55
CA ARG A 75 7.44 -18.33 1.98
C ARG A 75 6.56 -17.17 2.39
N VAL A 76 5.57 -17.46 3.21
CA VAL A 76 4.80 -16.48 3.97
C VAL A 76 5.57 -16.18 5.26
N LEU A 77 5.89 -14.91 5.51
CA LEU A 77 6.75 -14.48 6.60
C LEU A 77 5.99 -13.87 7.80
N SER A 78 4.74 -13.47 7.61
CA SER A 78 3.93 -12.85 8.67
C SER A 78 2.50 -13.32 8.61
N GLU A 79 1.79 -13.19 9.74
CA GLU A 79 0.34 -13.29 9.77
C GLU A 79 -0.29 -12.19 8.90
N PRO A 80 -1.51 -12.44 8.37
CA PRO A 80 -2.27 -11.43 7.65
C PRO A 80 -2.57 -10.22 8.53
N GLU A 81 -2.23 -9.03 8.05
CA GLU A 81 -2.45 -7.75 8.73
C GLU A 81 -3.53 -6.95 7.99
N ARG A 82 -4.50 -6.41 8.72
CA ARG A 82 -5.47 -5.46 8.19
C ARG A 82 -5.13 -4.07 8.72
N ILE A 83 -4.95 -3.10 7.82
CA ILE A 83 -4.59 -1.72 8.20
C ILE A 83 -5.58 -1.12 9.19
N GLY A 84 -6.87 -1.33 8.96
CA GLY A 84 -7.94 -0.81 9.82
C GLY A 84 -7.93 -1.34 11.26
N THR A 85 -7.23 -2.44 11.54
CA THR A 85 -7.07 -2.97 12.91
C THR A 85 -6.17 -2.06 13.75
N HIS A 86 -5.14 -1.48 13.16
CA HIS A 86 -4.19 -0.59 13.84
C HIS A 86 -4.57 0.89 13.71
N PHE A 87 -5.23 1.25 12.61
CA PHE A 87 -5.62 2.62 12.29
C PHE A 87 -7.13 2.68 12.06
N GLY A 88 -7.88 2.93 13.12
CA GLY A 88 -9.34 2.82 13.12
C GLY A 88 -10.02 3.67 12.06
N GLY A 89 -10.81 3.03 11.20
CA GLY A 89 -11.56 3.69 10.12
C GLY A 89 -10.78 3.90 8.82
N VAL A 90 -9.52 3.46 8.76
CA VAL A 90 -8.72 3.49 7.53
C VAL A 90 -8.89 2.19 6.76
N SER A 91 -9.04 2.27 5.45
CA SER A 91 -9.12 1.12 4.53
C SER A 91 -8.43 1.43 3.21
N PHE A 92 -8.07 0.41 2.44
CA PHE A 92 -7.63 0.60 1.07
C PHE A 92 -8.81 1.04 0.19
N GLY A 93 -8.61 2.07 -0.61
CA GLY A 93 -9.64 2.57 -1.52
C GLY A 93 -9.56 4.05 -1.79
N PHE A 94 -10.54 4.51 -2.58
CA PHE A 94 -10.75 5.92 -2.89
C PHE A 94 -12.04 6.44 -2.27
N HIS A 95 -12.04 7.71 -1.91
CA HIS A 95 -13.28 8.47 -1.82
C HIS A 95 -13.79 8.79 -3.23
N GLU A 96 -15.10 8.84 -3.38
CA GLU A 96 -15.75 9.19 -4.65
C GLU A 96 -15.26 10.56 -5.15
N GLY A 97 -14.97 10.64 -6.45
CA GLY A 97 -14.49 11.86 -7.09
C GLY A 97 -13.01 12.18 -6.90
N VAL A 98 -12.26 11.40 -6.12
CA VAL A 98 -10.81 11.58 -6.00
C VAL A 98 -10.10 10.97 -7.22
N PRO A 99 -9.26 11.76 -7.96
CA PRO A 99 -8.47 11.24 -9.06
C PRO A 99 -7.33 10.33 -8.56
N ASP A 100 -6.75 9.55 -9.46
CA ASP A 100 -5.53 8.82 -9.15
C ASP A 100 -4.31 9.77 -8.99
N ALA A 101 -3.16 9.22 -8.59
CA ALA A 101 -1.96 10.01 -8.34
C ALA A 101 -1.35 10.67 -9.61
N ASP A 102 -1.82 10.30 -10.79
CA ASP A 102 -1.44 10.87 -12.07
C ASP A 102 -2.48 11.89 -12.58
N GLY A 103 -3.54 12.13 -11.80
CA GLY A 103 -4.59 13.10 -12.09
C GLY A 103 -5.73 12.58 -12.98
N ASN A 104 -5.75 11.28 -13.29
CA ASN A 104 -6.81 10.68 -14.08
C ASN A 104 -8.00 10.26 -13.20
N ALA A 105 -9.18 10.11 -13.79
CA ALA A 105 -10.31 9.52 -13.09
C ALA A 105 -9.94 8.13 -12.53
N ALA A 106 -10.26 7.87 -11.27
CA ALA A 106 -9.86 6.63 -10.61
C ALA A 106 -10.44 5.37 -11.28
N GLY A 107 -11.56 5.48 -11.99
CA GLY A 107 -12.18 4.38 -12.74
C GLY A 107 -12.83 3.31 -11.85
N SER A 108 -12.26 3.06 -10.69
CA SER A 108 -12.79 2.14 -9.66
C SER A 108 -12.39 2.63 -8.27
N LEU A 109 -13.06 2.13 -7.23
CA LEU A 109 -12.72 2.45 -5.83
C LEU A 109 -11.64 1.53 -5.25
N ASP A 110 -11.07 0.61 -6.06
CA ASP A 110 -9.99 -0.28 -5.64
C ASP A 110 -8.71 0.51 -5.35
N GLY A 111 -8.24 0.41 -4.11
CA GLY A 111 -7.05 1.12 -3.62
C GLY A 111 -5.73 0.39 -3.85
N VAL A 112 -5.74 -0.87 -4.26
CA VAL A 112 -4.51 -1.66 -4.45
C VAL A 112 -4.17 -1.77 -5.94
N ARG A 113 -3.33 -0.87 -6.43
CA ARG A 113 -2.96 -0.75 -7.86
C ARG A 113 -1.49 -1.09 -8.09
N ILE A 114 -1.16 -2.38 -7.98
CA ILE A 114 0.19 -2.93 -8.12
C ILE A 114 0.25 -4.13 -9.10
N GLY A 115 -0.62 -4.13 -10.07
CA GLY A 115 -0.76 -5.22 -11.05
C GLY A 115 -1.76 -6.29 -10.62
N ALA A 116 -2.01 -7.25 -11.53
CA ALA A 116 -3.07 -8.26 -11.36
C ALA A 116 -2.78 -9.26 -10.23
N SER A 117 -1.51 -9.57 -9.98
CA SER A 117 -1.11 -10.49 -8.90
C SER A 117 -1.28 -9.93 -7.49
N ARG A 118 -1.43 -8.62 -7.37
CA ARG A 118 -1.43 -7.89 -6.08
C ARG A 118 -0.24 -8.23 -5.18
N LEU A 119 0.90 -8.48 -5.81
CA LEU A 119 2.21 -8.67 -5.19
C LEU A 119 3.07 -7.44 -5.42
N LEU A 120 3.50 -6.80 -4.35
CA LEU A 120 4.53 -5.76 -4.37
C LEU A 120 5.86 -6.41 -4.03
N VAL A 121 6.68 -6.67 -5.03
CA VAL A 121 7.95 -7.39 -4.88
C VAL A 121 9.11 -6.40 -4.91
N MET A 122 10.04 -6.57 -3.97
CA MET A 122 11.33 -5.88 -3.88
C MET A 122 12.43 -6.86 -4.25
N ASN A 123 13.26 -6.52 -5.21
CA ASN A 123 14.36 -7.37 -5.68
C ASN A 123 15.65 -7.09 -4.91
N ALA A 124 16.58 -8.04 -4.95
CA ALA A 124 17.89 -7.95 -4.28
C ALA A 124 18.75 -6.78 -4.81
N ASP A 125 18.55 -6.36 -6.05
CA ASP A 125 19.24 -5.22 -6.67
C ASP A 125 18.64 -3.86 -6.26
N GLY A 126 17.59 -3.84 -5.43
CA GLY A 126 16.91 -2.65 -4.96
C GLY A 126 15.79 -2.15 -5.85
N THR A 127 15.55 -2.79 -7.01
CA THR A 127 14.37 -2.53 -7.84
C THR A 127 13.10 -3.11 -7.20
N ALA A 128 11.94 -2.72 -7.70
CA ALA A 128 10.67 -3.16 -7.16
C ALA A 128 9.58 -3.26 -8.23
N SER A 129 8.46 -3.88 -7.89
CA SER A 129 7.22 -3.68 -8.63
C SER A 129 6.78 -2.23 -8.53
N SER A 130 6.37 -1.62 -9.64
CA SER A 130 5.77 -0.29 -9.62
C SER A 130 4.29 -0.37 -9.24
N GLY A 131 3.81 0.65 -8.53
CA GLY A 131 2.39 0.74 -8.23
C GLY A 131 2.06 1.79 -7.19
N THR A 132 0.77 1.92 -6.92
CA THR A 132 0.26 2.87 -5.94
C THR A 132 -0.81 2.21 -5.08
N LEU A 133 -0.70 2.42 -3.78
CA LEU A 133 -1.63 1.93 -2.76
C LEU A 133 -2.36 3.14 -2.18
N TYR A 134 -3.67 3.17 -2.34
CA TYR A 134 -4.52 4.28 -1.88
C TYR A 134 -5.21 3.91 -0.58
N LEU A 135 -5.17 4.83 0.38
CA LEU A 135 -5.78 4.69 1.69
C LEU A 135 -6.78 5.83 1.89
N ARG A 136 -7.98 5.46 2.30
CA ARG A 136 -9.04 6.41 2.68
C ARG A 136 -9.33 6.31 4.16
N GLY A 137 -9.53 7.46 4.80
CA GLY A 137 -10.04 7.55 6.16
C GLY A 137 -11.56 7.41 6.20
N ARG A 138 -12.12 7.39 7.38
CA ARG A 138 -13.57 7.38 7.61
C ARG A 138 -14.25 8.67 7.14
N GLY A 139 -13.54 9.80 7.26
CA GLY A 139 -14.00 11.12 6.84
C GLY A 139 -13.71 11.40 5.37
N ARG A 140 -12.85 12.36 5.10
CA ARG A 140 -12.44 12.74 3.72
C ARG A 140 -10.94 12.65 3.49
N SER A 141 -10.19 12.16 4.44
CA SER A 141 -8.74 12.01 4.32
C SER A 141 -8.40 10.95 3.29
N GLN A 142 -7.53 11.31 2.36
CA GLN A 142 -7.10 10.42 1.29
C GLN A 142 -5.57 10.52 1.16
N TYR A 143 -4.91 9.37 1.26
CA TYR A 143 -3.46 9.24 1.12
C TYR A 143 -3.11 8.16 0.09
N ALA A 144 -1.90 8.23 -0.43
CA ALA A 144 -1.37 7.19 -1.32
C ALA A 144 0.08 6.89 -0.97
N VAL A 145 0.46 5.64 -1.14
CA VAL A 145 1.86 5.17 -1.06
C VAL A 145 2.25 4.71 -2.45
N ARG A 146 3.15 5.44 -3.10
CA ARG A 146 3.60 5.16 -4.46
C ARG A 146 4.99 4.55 -4.44
N VAL A 147 5.17 3.46 -5.15
CA VAL A 147 6.44 2.77 -5.32
C VAL A 147 6.92 2.94 -6.75
N LEU A 148 8.13 3.44 -6.89
CA LEU A 148 8.82 3.62 -8.17
C LEU A 148 9.70 2.40 -8.42
N GLY A 149 9.32 1.54 -9.37
CA GLY A 149 9.92 0.23 -9.57
C GLY A 149 11.41 0.28 -9.86
N VAL A 150 11.86 1.18 -10.74
CA VAL A 150 13.27 1.28 -11.15
C VAL A 150 14.22 1.56 -9.99
N THR A 151 13.79 2.33 -9.00
CA THR A 151 14.62 2.75 -7.85
C THR A 151 14.20 2.11 -6.54
N GLY A 152 13.04 1.44 -6.50
CA GLY A 152 12.42 0.97 -5.26
C GLY A 152 12.04 2.11 -4.30
N ARG A 153 12.04 3.37 -4.76
CA ARG A 153 11.71 4.54 -3.94
C ARG A 153 10.23 4.56 -3.59
N VAL A 154 9.96 4.81 -2.33
CA VAL A 154 8.60 4.95 -1.81
C VAL A 154 8.30 6.42 -1.54
N ARG A 155 7.13 6.89 -1.96
CA ARG A 155 6.62 8.24 -1.71
C ARG A 155 5.26 8.14 -1.03
N VAL A 156 5.04 8.97 -0.03
CA VAL A 156 3.74 9.15 0.60
C VAL A 156 3.12 10.43 0.06
N LEU A 157 1.91 10.32 -0.47
CA LEU A 157 1.17 11.42 -1.06
C LEU A 157 -0.09 11.69 -0.24
N ARG A 158 -0.47 12.96 -0.13
CA ARG A 158 -1.74 13.41 0.43
C ARG A 158 -2.56 14.10 -0.65
N PHE A 159 -3.85 13.79 -0.72
CA PHE A 159 -4.77 14.49 -1.60
C PHE A 159 -5.30 15.77 -0.95
N ASP A 160 -5.20 16.88 -1.65
CA ASP A 160 -5.80 18.16 -1.28
C ASP A 160 -7.09 18.36 -2.11
N ALA A 161 -8.22 18.24 -1.44
CA ALA A 161 -9.53 18.36 -2.09
C ALA A 161 -9.83 19.80 -2.57
N ILE A 162 -9.21 20.83 -1.98
CA ILE A 162 -9.40 22.23 -2.38
C ILE A 162 -8.68 22.49 -3.71
N ARG A 163 -7.45 21.97 -3.84
CA ARG A 163 -6.62 22.12 -5.04
C ARG A 163 -6.83 21.01 -6.05
N ASN A 164 -7.61 19.99 -5.69
CA ASN A 164 -7.89 18.79 -6.49
C ASN A 164 -6.61 18.12 -7.03
N ARG A 165 -5.60 17.97 -6.18
CA ARG A 165 -4.33 17.34 -6.55
C ARG A 165 -3.60 16.68 -5.39
N TRP A 166 -2.63 15.83 -5.72
CA TRP A 166 -1.77 15.12 -4.79
C TRP A 166 -0.49 15.90 -4.48
N PHE A 167 -0.01 15.80 -3.24
CA PHE A 167 1.23 16.39 -2.76
C PHE A 167 2.04 15.37 -1.98
N ASP A 168 3.37 15.45 -2.07
CA ASP A 168 4.28 14.71 -1.19
C ASP A 168 4.17 15.19 0.26
N VAL A 169 4.27 14.27 1.23
CA VAL A 169 4.21 14.54 2.67
C VAL A 169 5.19 13.72 3.48
#